data_25553fc30be5b032c7871be6dec32387
#
_entry.id   25553fc30be5b032c7871be6dec32387
#
_cell.length_a   1.000
_cell.length_b   1.000
_cell.length_c   1.000
_cell.angle_alpha   90.00
_cell.angle_beta   90.00
_cell.angle_gamma   90.00
#
_symmetry.space_group_name_H-M   'P 1'
#
loop_
_entity.id
_entity.type
_entity.pdbx_description
1 polymer ?
#
loop_
_entity_poly.entity_id
_entity_poly.type
_entity_poly.pdbx_seq_one_letter_code
_entity_poly.pdbx_strand_id
1 'polypeptide(L)'
;LILIINIMSQNFGDILATSLLNTWGGVIEFLPRLIIALLVFIIGWIIAVVIGKAVTQIIRSVKVDKALQAAGVEEVLSKGGFKLDSGEFLGSLVKWFFIIVFLLTSADILNLNQVNFFLQQVLDYLPSVIVAILVLIIASFVSNLMQKLITGSAKVISAPSATFLGGIAKWAVWVFAILVALYHLGIAGVFAQTLFTGFVAMLAIAGGLAFGLGGKDAATKFIEKLRGDITHKG
;
A
#
# COMPACT_ATOMS: atom_id res chain seq x y z
N LEU A 1 -52.90 -10.56 -45.79
CA LEU A 1 -51.51 -10.02 -45.89
C LEU A 1 -51.50 -8.50 -45.64
N ILE A 2 -52.35 -7.71 -46.28
CA ILE A 2 -52.44 -6.24 -46.12
C ILE A 2 -52.78 -5.83 -44.65
N LEU A 3 -53.69 -6.55 -43.98
CA LEU A 3 -54.04 -6.29 -42.60
C LEU A 3 -52.90 -6.54 -41.62
N ILE A 4 -52.08 -7.57 -41.86
CA ILE A 4 -50.89 -7.88 -41.02
C ILE A 4 -49.82 -6.81 -41.21
N ILE A 5 -49.59 -6.34 -42.43
CA ILE A 5 -48.62 -5.29 -42.74
C ILE A 5 -49.06 -3.97 -42.07
N ASN A 6 -50.36 -3.63 -42.05
CA ASN A 6 -50.87 -2.42 -41.44
C ASN A 6 -50.76 -2.47 -39.88
N ILE A 7 -51.04 -3.62 -39.26
CA ILE A 7 -50.86 -3.82 -37.82
C ILE A 7 -49.37 -3.75 -37.43
N MET A 8 -48.48 -4.36 -38.22
CA MET A 8 -47.03 -4.28 -37.99
C MET A 8 -46.49 -2.85 -38.10
N SER A 9 -46.94 -2.09 -39.11
CA SER A 9 -46.49 -0.72 -39.31
C SER A 9 -46.97 0.25 -38.21
N GLN A 10 -48.19 0.08 -37.73
CA GLN A 10 -48.72 0.87 -36.61
C GLN A 10 -47.99 0.53 -35.29
N ASN A 11 -47.78 -0.75 -35.00
CA ASN A 11 -47.04 -1.17 -33.80
C ASN A 11 -45.56 -0.65 -33.86
N PHE A 12 -44.94 -0.65 -35.03
CA PHE A 12 -43.57 -0.14 -35.18
C PHE A 12 -43.47 1.38 -34.98
N GLY A 13 -44.46 2.16 -35.49
CA GLY A 13 -44.56 3.60 -35.28
C GLY A 13 -44.76 3.95 -33.79
N ASP A 14 -45.67 3.24 -33.16
CA ASP A 14 -45.97 3.44 -31.73
C ASP A 14 -44.77 3.05 -30.82
N ILE A 15 -44.07 1.97 -31.13
CA ILE A 15 -42.83 1.55 -30.41
C ILE A 15 -41.73 2.62 -30.57
N LEU A 16 -41.52 3.14 -31.78
CA LEU A 16 -40.55 4.21 -32.02
C LEU A 16 -40.92 5.50 -31.30
N ALA A 17 -42.19 5.93 -31.39
CA ALA A 17 -42.67 7.13 -30.72
C ALA A 17 -42.53 7.00 -29.18
N THR A 18 -42.94 5.86 -28.62
CA THR A 18 -42.79 5.58 -27.18
C THR A 18 -41.35 5.53 -26.74
N SER A 19 -40.46 4.91 -27.55
CA SER A 19 -39.02 4.86 -27.28
C SER A 19 -38.38 6.24 -27.29
N LEU A 20 -38.75 7.08 -28.26
CA LEU A 20 -38.29 8.47 -28.35
C LEU A 20 -38.78 9.31 -27.15
N LEU A 21 -40.07 9.20 -26.79
CA LEU A 21 -40.63 9.90 -25.64
C LEU A 21 -39.97 9.44 -24.32
N ASN A 22 -39.74 8.15 -24.15
CA ASN A 22 -39.07 7.62 -22.97
C ASN A 22 -37.61 8.10 -22.89
N THR A 23 -36.90 8.12 -24.01
CA THR A 23 -35.52 8.65 -24.07
C THR A 23 -35.49 10.13 -23.74
N TRP A 24 -36.43 10.89 -24.27
CA TRP A 24 -36.55 12.34 -24.01
C TRP A 24 -36.93 12.62 -22.56
N GLY A 25 -37.88 11.84 -21.99
CA GLY A 25 -38.21 11.89 -20.58
C GLY A 25 -37.02 11.61 -19.68
N GLY A 26 -36.21 10.59 -20.03
CA GLY A 26 -34.98 10.25 -19.32
C GLY A 26 -33.95 11.41 -19.33
N VAL A 27 -33.81 12.11 -20.45
CA VAL A 27 -32.91 13.29 -20.55
C VAL A 27 -33.40 14.43 -19.65
N ILE A 28 -34.71 14.72 -19.66
CA ILE A 28 -35.30 15.78 -18.81
C ILE A 28 -35.12 15.47 -17.32
N GLU A 29 -35.25 14.20 -16.93
CA GLU A 29 -35.05 13.75 -15.54
C GLU A 29 -33.60 13.72 -15.13
N PHE A 30 -32.68 13.46 -16.08
CA PHE A 30 -31.24 13.43 -15.86
C PHE A 30 -30.64 14.82 -15.64
N LEU A 31 -31.12 15.86 -16.34
CA LEU A 31 -30.55 17.21 -16.27
C LEU A 31 -30.53 17.80 -14.84
N PRO A 32 -31.64 17.78 -14.06
CA PRO A 32 -31.61 18.27 -12.69
C PRO A 32 -30.63 17.49 -11.81
N ARG A 33 -30.58 16.16 -11.95
CA ARG A 33 -29.63 15.32 -11.22
C ARG A 33 -28.18 15.66 -11.57
N LEU A 34 -27.90 15.94 -12.83
CA LEU A 34 -26.58 16.34 -13.28
C LEU A 34 -26.12 17.65 -12.63
N ILE A 35 -27.03 18.65 -12.55
CA ILE A 35 -26.72 19.92 -11.88
C ILE A 35 -26.40 19.71 -10.41
N ILE A 36 -27.21 18.91 -9.70
CA ILE A 36 -26.99 18.60 -8.28
C ILE A 36 -25.68 17.84 -8.10
N ALA A 37 -25.41 16.82 -8.91
CA ALA A 37 -24.17 16.07 -8.87
C ALA A 37 -22.93 16.94 -9.09
N LEU A 38 -23.01 17.87 -10.06
CA LEU A 38 -21.93 18.81 -10.35
C LEU A 38 -21.68 19.77 -9.17
N LEU A 39 -22.74 20.29 -8.55
CA LEU A 39 -22.62 21.15 -7.38
C LEU A 39 -21.98 20.40 -6.20
N VAL A 40 -22.43 19.19 -5.92
CA VAL A 40 -21.86 18.35 -4.87
C VAL A 40 -20.38 18.06 -5.13
N PHE A 41 -20.01 17.76 -6.37
CA PHE A 41 -18.63 17.53 -6.76
C PHE A 41 -17.75 18.77 -6.57
N ILE A 42 -18.21 19.95 -7.02
CA ILE A 42 -17.45 21.22 -6.88
C ILE A 42 -17.26 21.58 -5.41
N ILE A 43 -18.33 21.48 -4.60
CA ILE A 43 -18.23 21.74 -3.16
C ILE A 43 -17.27 20.74 -2.51
N GLY A 44 -17.40 19.46 -2.85
CA GLY A 44 -16.53 18.39 -2.39
C GLY A 44 -15.07 18.59 -2.76
N TRP A 45 -14.79 19.07 -3.97
CA TRP A 45 -13.44 19.40 -4.40
C TRP A 45 -12.82 20.50 -3.53
N ILE A 46 -13.58 21.56 -3.24
CA ILE A 46 -13.12 22.66 -2.37
C ILE A 46 -12.79 22.10 -0.98
N ILE A 47 -13.68 21.29 -0.41
CA ILE A 47 -13.49 20.63 0.90
C ILE A 47 -12.25 19.75 0.87
N ALA A 48 -12.07 18.93 -0.16
CA ALA A 48 -10.93 18.03 -0.33
C ALA A 48 -9.59 18.82 -0.35
N VAL A 49 -9.55 19.97 -1.05
CA VAL A 49 -8.36 20.84 -1.08
C VAL A 49 -8.04 21.41 0.31
N VAL A 50 -9.06 21.83 1.05
CA VAL A 50 -8.88 22.38 2.41
C VAL A 50 -8.36 21.31 3.36
N ILE A 51 -8.99 20.11 3.34
CA ILE A 51 -8.55 18.97 4.17
C ILE A 51 -7.13 18.55 3.81
N GLY A 52 -6.80 18.43 2.52
CA GLY A 52 -5.46 18.07 2.06
C GLY A 52 -4.40 19.05 2.56
N LYS A 53 -4.66 20.36 2.47
CA LYS A 53 -3.75 21.39 2.99
C LYS A 53 -3.59 21.30 4.52
N ALA A 54 -4.68 21.06 5.25
CA ALA A 54 -4.63 20.88 6.70
C ALA A 54 -3.74 19.70 7.08
N VAL A 55 -3.91 18.55 6.41
CA VAL A 55 -3.06 17.37 6.62
C VAL A 55 -1.60 17.66 6.29
N THR A 56 -1.32 18.33 5.16
CA THR A 56 0.05 18.76 4.81
C THR A 56 0.68 19.56 5.96
N GLN A 57 -0.05 20.50 6.52
CA GLN A 57 0.44 21.36 7.59
C GLN A 57 0.67 20.57 8.90
N ILE A 58 -0.22 19.64 9.25
CA ILE A 58 -0.07 18.77 10.41
C ILE A 58 1.20 17.91 10.27
N ILE A 59 1.37 17.25 9.14
CA ILE A 59 2.52 16.37 8.88
C ILE A 59 3.84 17.16 8.94
N ARG A 60 3.89 18.35 8.34
CA ARG A 60 5.06 19.23 8.43
C ARG A 60 5.35 19.70 9.87
N SER A 61 4.30 19.91 10.68
CA SER A 61 4.45 20.31 12.10
C SER A 61 5.08 19.21 12.94
N VAL A 62 4.76 17.95 12.65
CA VAL A 62 5.35 16.76 13.31
C VAL A 62 6.80 16.50 12.86
N LYS A 63 7.28 17.24 11.83
CA LYS A 63 8.67 17.14 11.31
C LYS A 63 9.04 15.74 10.82
N VAL A 64 8.09 15.04 10.20
CA VAL A 64 8.29 13.68 9.64
C VAL A 64 9.49 13.65 8.68
N ASP A 65 9.68 14.73 7.88
CA ASP A 65 10.80 14.83 6.94
C ASP A 65 12.15 14.77 7.64
N LYS A 66 12.32 15.34 8.83
CA LYS A 66 13.57 15.24 9.60
C LYS A 66 13.87 13.80 10.02
N ALA A 67 12.83 13.05 10.39
CA ALA A 67 12.98 11.64 10.74
C ALA A 67 13.36 10.79 9.52
N LEU A 68 12.75 11.05 8.36
CA LEU A 68 13.06 10.37 7.09
C LEU A 68 14.47 10.74 6.57
N GLN A 69 14.91 12.00 6.73
CA GLN A 69 16.28 12.43 6.43
C GLN A 69 17.30 11.67 7.30
N ALA A 70 17.05 11.59 8.61
CA ALA A 70 17.92 10.82 9.51
C ALA A 70 17.97 9.33 9.14
N ALA A 71 16.91 8.79 8.51
CA ALA A 71 16.86 7.43 8.00
C ALA A 71 17.54 7.25 6.60
N GLY A 72 18.01 8.33 5.98
CA GLY A 72 18.69 8.29 4.66
C GLY A 72 17.72 8.20 3.47
N VAL A 73 16.43 8.43 3.67
CA VAL A 73 15.41 8.39 2.59
C VAL A 73 15.64 9.52 1.60
N GLU A 74 16.07 10.69 2.06
CA GLU A 74 16.34 11.86 1.21
C GLU A 74 17.43 11.57 0.16
N GLU A 75 18.48 10.84 0.53
CA GLU A 75 19.56 10.49 -0.41
C GLU A 75 19.06 9.58 -1.54
N VAL A 76 18.14 8.67 -1.25
CA VAL A 76 17.53 7.77 -2.25
C VAL A 76 16.61 8.55 -3.18
N LEU A 77 15.76 9.42 -2.63
CA LEU A 77 14.81 10.22 -3.40
C LEU A 77 15.52 11.26 -4.28
N SER A 78 16.56 11.92 -3.75
CA SER A 78 17.35 12.92 -4.49
C SER A 78 18.07 12.32 -5.68
N LYS A 79 18.56 11.08 -5.59
CA LYS A 79 19.11 10.33 -6.73
C LYS A 79 18.08 10.06 -7.83
N GLY A 80 16.80 9.95 -7.46
CA GLY A 80 15.67 9.85 -8.37
C GLY A 80 15.14 11.20 -8.88
N GLY A 81 15.73 12.32 -8.48
CA GLY A 81 15.28 13.66 -8.84
C GLY A 81 14.06 14.16 -8.06
N PHE A 82 13.64 13.45 -7.00
CA PHE A 82 12.49 13.81 -6.16
C PHE A 82 12.95 14.55 -4.90
N LYS A 83 12.16 15.54 -4.49
CA LYS A 83 12.34 16.22 -3.20
C LYS A 83 11.55 15.49 -2.12
N LEU A 84 12.15 15.36 -0.94
CA LEU A 84 11.48 14.81 0.23
C LEU A 84 10.51 15.87 0.79
N ASP A 85 9.22 15.67 0.59
CA ASP A 85 8.14 16.43 1.24
C ASP A 85 7.00 15.46 1.60
N SER A 86 7.16 14.81 2.74
CA SER A 86 6.16 13.85 3.25
C SER A 86 4.81 14.51 3.53
N GLY A 87 4.83 15.79 3.92
CA GLY A 87 3.63 16.56 4.17
C GLY A 87 2.82 16.79 2.90
N GLU A 88 3.46 17.23 1.81
CA GLU A 88 2.79 17.43 0.53
C GLU A 88 2.30 16.11 -0.08
N PHE A 89 3.10 15.06 0.05
CA PHE A 89 2.73 13.73 -0.45
C PHE A 89 1.48 13.20 0.26
N LEU A 90 1.48 13.13 1.61
CA LEU A 90 0.34 12.63 2.39
C LEU A 90 -0.88 13.55 2.28
N GLY A 91 -0.68 14.86 2.28
CA GLY A 91 -1.76 15.81 2.07
C GLY A 91 -2.41 15.70 0.69
N SER A 92 -1.61 15.44 -0.35
CA SER A 92 -2.12 15.18 -1.70
C SER A 92 -2.88 13.86 -1.77
N LEU A 93 -2.42 12.81 -1.11
CA LEU A 93 -3.08 11.52 -1.04
C LEU A 93 -4.45 11.63 -0.37
N VAL A 94 -4.53 12.35 0.76
CA VAL A 94 -5.80 12.63 1.45
C VAL A 94 -6.73 13.52 0.60
N LYS A 95 -6.19 14.54 -0.07
CA LYS A 95 -6.96 15.35 -1.02
C LYS A 95 -7.60 14.49 -2.11
N TRP A 96 -6.82 13.62 -2.75
CA TRP A 96 -7.33 12.72 -3.78
C TRP A 96 -8.37 11.73 -3.24
N PHE A 97 -8.17 11.22 -2.03
CA PHE A 97 -9.17 10.38 -1.36
C PHE A 97 -10.53 11.09 -1.26
N PHE A 98 -10.57 12.30 -0.73
CA PHE A 98 -11.81 13.06 -0.62
C PHE A 98 -12.40 13.45 -1.97
N ILE A 99 -11.58 13.77 -2.99
CA ILE A 99 -12.08 14.02 -4.35
C ILE A 99 -12.81 12.78 -4.87
N ILE A 100 -12.26 11.56 -4.68
CA ILE A 100 -12.89 10.32 -5.12
C ILE A 100 -14.18 10.05 -4.33
N VAL A 101 -14.21 10.32 -3.02
CA VAL A 101 -15.43 10.20 -2.19
C VAL A 101 -16.56 11.09 -2.72
N PHE A 102 -16.27 12.34 -3.02
CA PHE A 102 -17.28 13.27 -3.57
C PHE A 102 -17.64 12.94 -5.03
N LEU A 103 -16.70 12.41 -5.81
CA LEU A 103 -16.99 11.90 -7.15
C LEU A 103 -17.92 10.68 -7.08
N LEU A 104 -17.71 9.77 -6.13
CA LEU A 104 -18.60 8.63 -5.88
C LEU A 104 -20.00 9.10 -5.51
N THR A 105 -20.11 10.06 -4.58
CA THR A 105 -21.40 10.66 -4.20
C THR A 105 -22.09 11.29 -5.42
N SER A 106 -21.35 11.98 -6.28
CA SER A 106 -21.89 12.59 -7.50
C SER A 106 -22.35 11.54 -8.51
N ALA A 107 -21.59 10.47 -8.68
CA ALA A 107 -21.95 9.35 -9.54
C ALA A 107 -23.18 8.59 -9.01
N ASP A 108 -23.37 8.52 -7.69
CA ASP A 108 -24.55 7.95 -7.05
C ASP A 108 -25.81 8.75 -7.33
N ILE A 109 -25.74 10.08 -7.24
CA ILE A 109 -26.84 11.00 -7.61
C ILE A 109 -27.26 10.78 -9.09
N LEU A 110 -26.31 10.46 -9.95
CA LEU A 110 -26.55 10.17 -11.37
C LEU A 110 -27.02 8.73 -11.64
N ASN A 111 -27.11 7.89 -10.61
CA ASN A 111 -27.41 6.44 -10.70
C ASN A 111 -26.41 5.67 -11.59
N LEU A 112 -25.12 6.08 -11.59
CA LEU A 112 -24.06 5.44 -12.35
C LEU A 112 -23.45 4.26 -11.58
N ASN A 113 -24.23 3.18 -11.38
CA ASN A 113 -23.85 2.05 -10.54
C ASN A 113 -22.50 1.41 -10.88
N GLN A 114 -22.17 1.31 -12.18
CA GLN A 114 -20.89 0.74 -12.62
C GLN A 114 -19.72 1.64 -12.24
N VAL A 115 -19.89 2.97 -12.36
CA VAL A 115 -18.88 3.96 -11.94
C VAL A 115 -18.71 3.93 -10.44
N ASN A 116 -19.80 3.83 -9.68
CA ASN A 116 -19.76 3.70 -8.22
C ASN A 116 -18.99 2.47 -7.79
N PHE A 117 -19.23 1.31 -8.39
CA PHE A 117 -18.51 0.09 -8.09
C PHE A 117 -17.00 0.24 -8.33
N PHE A 118 -16.62 0.84 -9.46
CA PHE A 118 -15.20 1.11 -9.76
C PHE A 118 -14.57 2.09 -8.77
N LEU A 119 -15.26 3.20 -8.45
CA LEU A 119 -14.75 4.20 -7.51
C LEU A 119 -14.63 3.64 -6.09
N GLN A 120 -15.54 2.77 -5.66
CA GLN A 120 -15.43 2.05 -4.38
C GLN A 120 -14.17 1.18 -4.34
N GLN A 121 -13.88 0.41 -5.39
CA GLN A 121 -12.65 -0.37 -5.46
C GLN A 121 -11.39 0.50 -5.33
N VAL A 122 -11.39 1.68 -5.95
CA VAL A 122 -10.29 2.65 -5.82
C VAL A 122 -10.17 3.18 -4.39
N LEU A 123 -11.30 3.47 -3.72
CA LEU A 123 -11.32 3.90 -2.31
C LEU A 123 -10.81 2.80 -1.37
N ASP A 124 -11.21 1.56 -1.58
CA ASP A 124 -10.79 0.41 -0.79
C ASP A 124 -9.28 0.11 -0.96
N TYR A 125 -8.71 0.54 -2.08
CA TYR A 125 -7.27 0.39 -2.35
C TYR A 125 -6.40 1.41 -1.59
N LEU A 126 -6.93 2.60 -1.31
CA LEU A 126 -6.16 3.68 -0.67
C LEU A 126 -5.58 3.32 0.72
N PRO A 127 -6.32 2.69 1.64
CA PRO A 127 -5.74 2.23 2.90
C PRO A 127 -4.54 1.28 2.70
N SER A 128 -4.61 0.40 1.70
CA SER A 128 -3.52 -0.52 1.36
C SER A 128 -2.26 0.22 0.89
N VAL A 129 -2.42 1.29 0.12
CA VAL A 129 -1.32 2.17 -0.29
C VAL A 129 -0.67 2.84 0.92
N ILE A 130 -1.47 3.35 1.86
CA ILE A 130 -0.96 3.98 3.10
C ILE A 130 -0.15 2.97 3.91
N VAL A 131 -0.67 1.75 4.09
CA VAL A 131 0.05 0.69 4.82
C VAL A 131 1.37 0.34 4.12
N ALA A 132 1.37 0.20 2.80
CA ALA A 132 2.59 -0.08 2.03
C ALA A 132 3.66 1.01 2.24
N ILE A 133 3.26 2.29 2.23
CA ILE A 133 4.16 3.42 2.48
C ILE A 133 4.72 3.37 3.93
N LEU A 134 3.86 3.14 4.91
CA LEU A 134 4.27 3.02 6.32
C LEU A 134 5.27 1.88 6.52
N VAL A 135 5.05 0.73 5.87
CA VAL A 135 5.99 -0.40 5.88
C VAL A 135 7.36 0.02 5.34
N LEU A 136 7.42 0.73 4.21
CA LEU A 136 8.69 1.19 3.63
C LEU A 136 9.39 2.23 4.53
N ILE A 137 8.64 3.14 5.16
CA ILE A 137 9.18 4.10 6.12
C ILE A 137 9.80 3.36 7.32
N ILE A 138 9.05 2.45 7.94
CA ILE A 138 9.54 1.64 9.08
C ILE A 138 10.77 0.83 8.68
N ALA A 139 10.75 0.21 7.50
CA ALA A 139 11.88 -0.55 6.97
C ALA A 139 13.15 0.29 6.80
N SER A 140 13.01 1.56 6.40
CA SER A 140 14.14 2.48 6.32
C SER A 140 14.83 2.66 7.69
N PHE A 141 14.05 2.86 8.75
CA PHE A 141 14.59 2.95 10.11
C PHE A 141 15.22 1.64 10.57
N VAL A 142 14.50 0.53 10.41
CA VAL A 142 14.95 -0.81 10.84
C VAL A 142 16.22 -1.21 10.09
N SER A 143 16.29 -1.00 8.77
CA SER A 143 17.45 -1.36 7.96
C SER A 143 18.72 -0.61 8.39
N ASN A 144 18.59 0.69 8.69
CA ASN A 144 19.72 1.48 9.17
C ASN A 144 20.14 1.10 10.60
N LEU A 145 19.17 0.79 11.46
CA LEU A 145 19.44 0.28 12.82
C LEU A 145 20.18 -1.05 12.76
N MET A 146 19.69 -2.01 11.96
CA MET A 146 20.32 -3.31 11.77
C MET A 146 21.75 -3.18 11.22
N GLN A 147 21.95 -2.32 10.23
CA GLN A 147 23.29 -2.05 9.70
C GLN A 147 24.24 -1.54 10.79
N LYS A 148 23.80 -0.56 11.62
CA LYS A 148 24.59 0.02 12.69
C LYS A 148 24.90 -0.99 13.79
N LEU A 149 23.94 -1.81 14.18
CA LEU A 149 24.11 -2.85 15.21
C LEU A 149 25.13 -3.89 14.75
N ILE A 150 25.01 -4.40 13.53
CA ILE A 150 25.92 -5.41 13.00
C ILE A 150 27.31 -4.84 12.81
N THR A 151 27.46 -3.66 12.21
CA THR A 151 28.78 -3.01 12.04
C THR A 151 29.41 -2.65 13.38
N GLY A 152 28.63 -2.26 14.38
CA GLY A 152 29.12 -1.95 15.73
C GLY A 152 29.57 -3.18 16.49
N SER A 153 28.82 -4.28 16.42
CA SER A 153 29.14 -5.54 17.11
C SER A 153 30.33 -6.28 16.48
N ALA A 154 30.52 -6.15 15.17
CA ALA A 154 31.56 -6.85 14.41
C ALA A 154 32.95 -6.15 14.44
N LYS A 155 33.10 -5.06 15.18
CA LYS A 155 34.44 -4.42 15.40
C LYS A 155 35.49 -5.36 16.01
N VAL A 156 35.05 -6.47 16.61
CA VAL A 156 35.91 -7.53 17.16
C VAL A 156 36.52 -8.43 16.06
N ILE A 157 35.93 -8.49 14.86
CA ILE A 157 36.32 -9.46 13.80
C ILE A 157 37.10 -8.70 12.75
N SER A 158 37.02 -7.79 12.15
CA SER A 158 37.75 -6.95 11.18
C SER A 158 36.78 -5.95 10.50
N ALA A 159 37.18 -4.71 10.39
CA ALA A 159 36.34 -3.63 9.92
C ALA A 159 35.69 -3.84 8.52
N PRO A 160 36.40 -4.43 7.52
CA PRO A 160 35.78 -4.67 6.20
C PRO A 160 34.64 -5.70 6.22
N SER A 161 34.82 -6.79 6.98
CA SER A 161 33.77 -7.84 7.09
C SER A 161 32.53 -7.34 7.81
N ALA A 162 32.69 -6.49 8.82
CA ALA A 162 31.60 -5.87 9.55
C ALA A 162 30.72 -4.98 8.65
N THR A 163 31.34 -4.17 7.80
CA THR A 163 30.63 -3.30 6.87
C THR A 163 29.88 -4.10 5.81
N PHE A 164 30.48 -5.17 5.31
CA PHE A 164 29.85 -6.07 4.35
C PHE A 164 28.62 -6.77 4.94
N LEU A 165 28.74 -7.35 6.14
CA LEU A 165 27.61 -8.00 6.83
C LEU A 165 26.48 -7.01 7.16
N GLY A 166 26.83 -5.81 7.60
CA GLY A 166 25.85 -4.74 7.82
C GLY A 166 25.12 -4.33 6.53
N GLY A 167 25.82 -4.31 5.41
CA GLY A 167 25.24 -4.07 4.08
C GLY A 167 24.26 -5.16 3.67
N ILE A 168 24.62 -6.44 3.84
CA ILE A 168 23.73 -7.58 3.56
C ILE A 168 22.45 -7.49 4.41
N ALA A 169 22.58 -7.22 5.70
CA ALA A 169 21.42 -7.09 6.59
C ALA A 169 20.50 -5.95 6.17
N LYS A 170 21.04 -4.79 5.80
CA LYS A 170 20.27 -3.67 5.26
C LYS A 170 19.51 -4.07 4.00
N TRP A 171 20.17 -4.73 3.06
CA TRP A 171 19.55 -5.22 1.83
C TRP A 171 18.45 -6.25 2.11
N ALA A 172 18.67 -7.18 3.04
CA ALA A 172 17.66 -8.17 3.42
C ALA A 172 16.41 -7.50 3.97
N VAL A 173 16.54 -6.50 4.84
CA VAL A 173 15.38 -5.72 5.36
C VAL A 173 14.63 -5.01 4.24
N TRP A 174 15.35 -4.40 3.29
CA TRP A 174 14.72 -3.72 2.16
C TRP A 174 13.97 -4.68 1.22
N VAL A 175 14.57 -5.81 0.88
CA VAL A 175 13.90 -6.84 0.06
C VAL A 175 12.62 -7.31 0.73
N PHE A 176 12.69 -7.61 2.04
CA PHE A 176 11.54 -8.01 2.81
C PHE A 176 10.44 -6.94 2.83
N ALA A 177 10.80 -5.69 3.08
CA ALA A 177 9.86 -4.57 3.13
C ALA A 177 9.18 -4.31 1.78
N ILE A 178 9.92 -4.42 0.68
CA ILE A 178 9.37 -4.29 -0.68
C ILE A 178 8.36 -5.41 -0.95
N LEU A 179 8.67 -6.66 -0.57
CA LEU A 179 7.74 -7.78 -0.73
C LEU A 179 6.45 -7.56 0.08
N VAL A 180 6.56 -7.09 1.33
CA VAL A 180 5.41 -6.76 2.17
C VAL A 180 4.60 -5.61 1.57
N ALA A 181 5.26 -4.56 1.08
CA ALA A 181 4.59 -3.44 0.43
C ALA A 181 3.84 -3.88 -0.84
N LEU A 182 4.45 -4.70 -1.70
CA LEU A 182 3.82 -5.27 -2.90
C LEU A 182 2.62 -6.16 -2.54
N TYR A 183 2.72 -6.92 -1.46
CA TYR A 183 1.60 -7.72 -0.96
C TYR A 183 0.41 -6.84 -0.56
N HIS A 184 0.64 -5.75 0.20
CA HIS A 184 -0.41 -4.80 0.58
C HIS A 184 -1.00 -4.07 -0.62
N LEU A 185 -0.21 -3.77 -1.64
CA LEU A 185 -0.68 -3.16 -2.88
C LEU A 185 -1.46 -4.12 -3.78
N GLY A 186 -1.57 -5.41 -3.41
CA GLY A 186 -2.22 -6.42 -4.25
C GLY A 186 -1.50 -6.67 -5.58
N ILE A 187 -0.30 -6.07 -5.76
CA ILE A 187 0.52 -6.24 -6.96
C ILE A 187 1.21 -7.60 -6.84
N ALA A 188 1.02 -8.44 -7.84
CA ALA A 188 1.60 -9.78 -7.89
C ALA A 188 1.17 -10.74 -6.74
N GLY A 189 0.03 -10.53 -6.12
CA GLY A 189 -0.63 -11.35 -5.08
C GLY A 189 0.04 -12.69 -4.71
N VAL A 190 -0.26 -13.77 -5.45
CA VAL A 190 0.30 -15.10 -5.21
C VAL A 190 1.82 -15.14 -5.41
N PHE A 191 2.36 -14.40 -6.38
CA PHE A 191 3.80 -14.35 -6.65
C PHE A 191 4.57 -13.67 -5.52
N ALA A 192 4.11 -12.53 -5.03
CA ALA A 192 4.72 -11.85 -3.88
C ALA A 192 4.66 -12.72 -2.62
N GLN A 193 3.53 -13.40 -2.38
CA GLN A 193 3.38 -14.33 -1.26
C GLN A 193 4.35 -15.51 -1.37
N THR A 194 4.54 -16.07 -2.55
CA THR A 194 5.48 -17.17 -2.78
C THR A 194 6.92 -16.74 -2.54
N LEU A 195 7.31 -15.57 -3.05
CA LEU A 195 8.63 -14.99 -2.80
C LEU A 195 8.86 -14.71 -1.31
N PHE A 196 7.87 -14.12 -0.63
CA PHE A 196 7.93 -13.88 0.80
C PHE A 196 8.12 -15.17 1.59
N THR A 197 7.31 -16.19 1.31
CA THR A 197 7.40 -17.50 1.97
C THR A 197 8.76 -18.15 1.71
N GLY A 198 9.25 -18.12 0.47
CA GLY A 198 10.57 -18.61 0.10
C GLY A 198 11.70 -17.89 0.83
N PHE A 199 11.62 -16.58 0.94
CA PHE A 199 12.61 -15.77 1.67
C PHE A 199 12.62 -16.07 3.17
N VAL A 200 11.44 -16.16 3.80
CA VAL A 200 11.31 -16.53 5.21
C VAL A 200 11.82 -17.95 5.46
N ALA A 201 11.48 -18.90 4.60
CA ALA A 201 11.97 -20.28 4.68
C ALA A 201 13.50 -20.35 4.54
N MET A 202 14.09 -19.58 3.61
CA MET A 202 15.53 -19.48 3.45
C MET A 202 16.21 -18.96 4.74
N LEU A 203 15.68 -17.91 5.34
CA LEU A 203 16.20 -17.35 6.60
C LEU A 203 16.04 -18.32 7.76
N ALA A 204 14.91 -19.00 7.86
CA ALA A 204 14.65 -19.99 8.91
C ALA A 204 15.61 -21.18 8.82
N ILE A 205 15.82 -21.72 7.62
CA ILE A 205 16.75 -22.83 7.38
C ILE A 205 18.19 -22.38 7.62
N ALA A 206 18.60 -21.24 7.06
CA ALA A 206 19.96 -20.73 7.24
C ALA A 206 20.25 -20.42 8.71
N GLY A 207 19.34 -19.75 9.41
CA GLY A 207 19.45 -19.47 10.84
C GLY A 207 19.45 -20.76 11.68
N GLY A 208 18.51 -21.66 11.42
CA GLY A 208 18.41 -22.95 12.11
C GLY A 208 19.69 -23.79 11.98
N LEU A 209 20.25 -23.86 10.77
CA LEU A 209 21.53 -24.56 10.54
C LEU A 209 22.71 -23.85 11.19
N ALA A 210 22.78 -22.51 11.08
CA ALA A 210 23.87 -21.72 11.68
C ALA A 210 23.90 -21.88 13.20
N PHE A 211 22.76 -21.74 13.87
CA PHE A 211 22.66 -21.93 15.33
C PHE A 211 22.73 -23.38 15.75
N GLY A 212 22.12 -24.31 14.99
CA GLY A 212 22.14 -25.72 15.26
C GLY A 212 23.52 -26.33 15.18
N LEU A 213 24.22 -26.10 14.06
CA LEU A 213 25.57 -26.62 13.85
C LEU A 213 26.62 -25.85 14.69
N GLY A 214 26.48 -24.50 14.79
CA GLY A 214 27.40 -23.68 15.57
C GLY A 214 27.24 -23.86 17.09
N GLY A 215 26.05 -24.26 17.57
CA GLY A 215 25.77 -24.52 18.97
C GLY A 215 26.04 -25.97 19.41
N LYS A 216 26.31 -26.90 18.50
CA LYS A 216 26.48 -28.35 18.77
C LYS A 216 27.48 -28.62 19.89
N ASP A 217 28.66 -28.04 19.80
CA ASP A 217 29.74 -28.30 20.79
C ASP A 217 29.41 -27.69 22.17
N ALA A 218 28.73 -26.53 22.21
CA ALA A 218 28.27 -25.93 23.45
C ALA A 218 27.18 -26.78 24.11
N ALA A 219 26.25 -27.29 23.34
CA ALA A 219 25.19 -28.21 23.81
C ALA A 219 25.76 -29.53 24.33
N THR A 220 26.76 -30.10 23.63
CA THR A 220 27.42 -31.32 24.04
C THR A 220 28.12 -31.13 25.41
N LYS A 221 28.93 -30.06 25.57
CA LYS A 221 29.59 -29.74 26.82
C LYS A 221 28.61 -29.51 27.98
N PHE A 222 27.46 -28.89 27.70
CA PHE A 222 26.43 -28.66 28.70
C PHE A 222 25.79 -29.98 29.17
N ILE A 223 25.49 -30.88 28.24
CA ILE A 223 24.92 -32.21 28.52
C ILE A 223 25.93 -33.07 29.30
N GLU A 224 27.21 -33.07 28.91
CA GLU A 224 28.28 -33.79 29.63
C GLU A 224 28.44 -33.29 31.06
N LYS A 225 28.38 -31.97 31.28
CA LYS A 225 28.43 -31.38 32.64
C LYS A 225 27.25 -31.82 33.49
N LEU A 226 26.03 -31.77 32.95
CA LEU A 226 24.84 -32.25 33.67
C LEU A 226 24.94 -33.74 34.02
N ARG A 227 25.44 -34.56 33.07
CA ARG A 227 25.64 -36.00 33.33
C ARG A 227 26.67 -36.28 34.41
N GLY A 228 27.77 -35.50 34.42
CA GLY A 228 28.81 -35.58 35.47
C GLY A 228 28.27 -35.23 36.85
N ASP A 229 27.46 -34.18 36.98
CA ASP A 229 26.86 -33.75 38.25
C ASP A 229 25.85 -34.77 38.79
N ILE A 230 25.17 -35.52 37.93
CA ILE A 230 24.22 -36.57 38.33
C ILE A 230 24.97 -37.84 38.80
N THR A 231 26.09 -38.18 38.15
CA THR A 231 26.85 -39.41 38.45
C THR A 231 27.70 -39.27 39.74
N HIS A 232 28.01 -38.06 40.20
CA HIS A 232 28.74 -37.81 41.43
C HIS A 232 27.87 -37.64 42.69
N LYS A 233 26.54 -37.71 42.55
CA LYS A 233 25.58 -37.65 43.67
C LYS A 233 24.91 -38.98 44.02
N GLY A 234 25.35 -40.08 43.43
CA GLY A 234 24.97 -41.46 43.78
C GLY A 234 26.20 -42.22 44.25
#